data_9a998d1a8d5b25da4c97626ed516d8ee
#
_entry.id   9a998d1a8d5b25da4c97626ed516d8ee
#
_cell.length_a   1.000
_cell.length_b   1.000
_cell.length_c   1.000
_cell.angle_alpha   90.00
_cell.angle_beta   90.00
_cell.angle_gamma   90.00
#
_symmetry.space_group_name_H-M   'P 1'
#
loop_
_entity.id
_entity.type
_entity.pdbx_description
1 polymer ?
#
loop_
_entity_poly.entity_id
_entity_poly.type
_entity_poly.pdbx_seq_one_letter_code
_entity_poly.pdbx_strand_id
1 'polypeptide(L)'
;MIRLNNKGQSLVMFIIFMPVLLLMLTLVYDIGNGLYEKEKISNVNYMAVSYGLDNIDKVEEQDLIDIIVKNTDNLDNISVNVENDTIDIKIDKDIKGIIGGTFNVSLIEVRSEYTGKITDGNKNIERIK
;
A
#
# COMPACT_ATOMS: atom_id res chain seq x y z
N MET A 1 5.81 -50.15 -23.21
CA MET A 1 6.48 -49.22 -22.28
C MET A 1 7.17 -48.11 -23.07
N ILE A 2 6.75 -46.92 -22.88
CA ILE A 2 7.35 -45.76 -23.57
C ILE A 2 8.61 -45.36 -22.81
N ARG A 3 9.74 -45.48 -23.47
CA ARG A 3 11.02 -44.98 -22.93
C ARG A 3 11.15 -43.52 -23.31
N LEU A 4 11.11 -42.67 -22.34
CA LEU A 4 11.44 -41.27 -22.51
C LEU A 4 12.96 -41.13 -22.50
N ASN A 5 13.53 -40.58 -23.58
CA ASN A 5 14.94 -40.21 -23.57
C ASN A 5 15.16 -38.95 -22.74
N ASN A 6 16.43 -38.56 -22.52
CA ASN A 6 16.75 -37.37 -21.72
C ASN A 6 16.06 -36.09 -22.22
N LYS A 7 15.86 -35.98 -23.53
CA LYS A 7 15.17 -34.83 -24.13
C LYS A 7 13.67 -34.80 -23.75
N GLY A 8 13.01 -35.98 -23.75
CA GLY A 8 11.62 -36.11 -23.34
C GLY A 8 11.42 -35.77 -21.86
N GLN A 9 12.34 -36.23 -21.00
CA GLN A 9 12.32 -35.91 -19.57
C GLN A 9 12.51 -34.40 -19.34
N SER A 10 13.43 -33.76 -20.06
CA SER A 10 13.66 -32.34 -19.97
C SER A 10 12.42 -31.54 -20.39
N LEU A 11 11.73 -31.97 -21.43
CA LEU A 11 10.51 -31.34 -21.90
C LEU A 11 9.38 -31.45 -20.86
N VAL A 12 9.20 -32.65 -20.28
CA VAL A 12 8.18 -32.88 -19.22
C VAL A 12 8.49 -32.03 -18.01
N MET A 13 9.75 -31.98 -17.57
CA MET A 13 10.17 -31.12 -16.45
C MET A 13 9.91 -29.66 -16.76
N PHE A 14 10.19 -29.20 -17.95
CA PHE A 14 9.94 -27.82 -18.37
C PHE A 14 8.44 -27.48 -18.31
N ILE A 15 7.58 -28.36 -18.80
CA ILE A 15 6.14 -28.17 -18.78
C ILE A 15 5.60 -28.08 -17.34
N ILE A 16 6.19 -28.84 -16.41
CA ILE A 16 5.81 -28.83 -15.00
C ILE A 16 6.35 -27.58 -14.28
N PHE A 17 7.62 -27.23 -14.52
CA PHE A 17 8.27 -26.11 -13.83
C PHE A 17 7.83 -24.74 -14.33
N MET A 18 7.51 -24.62 -15.61
CA MET A 18 7.17 -23.32 -16.20
C MET A 18 5.96 -22.64 -15.52
N PRO A 19 4.82 -23.33 -15.31
CA PRO A 19 3.69 -22.73 -14.60
C PRO A 19 4.03 -22.33 -13.16
N VAL A 20 4.82 -23.14 -12.46
CA VAL A 20 5.25 -22.85 -11.08
C VAL A 20 6.14 -21.60 -11.07
N LEU A 21 7.06 -21.50 -12.02
CA LEU A 21 7.94 -20.33 -12.15
C LEU A 21 7.13 -19.05 -12.42
N LEU A 22 6.16 -19.13 -13.34
CA LEU A 22 5.29 -18.00 -13.65
C LEU A 22 4.47 -17.57 -12.44
N LEU A 23 3.97 -18.51 -11.68
CA LEU A 23 3.23 -18.23 -10.45
C LEU A 23 4.13 -17.53 -9.42
N MET A 24 5.37 -17.98 -9.26
CA MET A 24 6.34 -17.31 -8.37
C MET A 24 6.62 -15.87 -8.82
N LEU A 25 6.80 -15.66 -10.14
CA LEU A 25 7.03 -14.32 -10.66
C LEU A 25 5.85 -13.38 -10.41
N THR A 26 4.62 -13.88 -10.56
CA THR A 26 3.43 -13.07 -10.26
C THR A 26 3.31 -12.73 -8.78
N LEU A 27 3.66 -13.66 -7.89
CA LEU A 27 3.70 -13.40 -6.45
C LEU A 27 4.72 -12.31 -6.11
N VAL A 28 5.92 -12.41 -6.65
CA VAL A 28 6.96 -11.39 -6.43
C VAL A 28 6.50 -10.03 -6.94
N TYR A 29 5.87 -9.99 -8.10
CA TYR A 29 5.32 -8.76 -8.65
C TYR A 29 4.24 -8.17 -7.74
N ASP A 30 3.30 -8.99 -7.28
CA ASP A 30 2.20 -8.54 -6.42
C ASP A 30 2.72 -7.99 -5.08
N ILE A 31 3.69 -8.65 -4.48
CA ILE A 31 4.33 -8.18 -3.24
C ILE A 31 5.04 -6.84 -3.49
N GLY A 32 5.81 -6.74 -4.57
CA GLY A 32 6.50 -5.51 -4.94
C GLY A 32 5.54 -4.35 -5.17
N ASN A 33 4.43 -4.61 -5.86
CA ASN A 33 3.39 -3.62 -6.07
C ASN A 33 2.73 -3.19 -4.75
N GLY A 34 2.48 -4.14 -3.86
CA GLY A 34 1.95 -3.85 -2.53
C GLY A 34 2.86 -2.94 -1.72
N LEU A 35 4.17 -3.20 -1.73
CA LEU A 35 5.16 -2.35 -1.06
C LEU A 35 5.21 -0.95 -1.68
N TYR A 36 5.16 -0.87 -3.00
CA TYR A 36 5.13 0.40 -3.73
C TYR A 36 3.90 1.23 -3.33
N GLU A 37 2.72 0.63 -3.31
CA GLU A 37 1.49 1.31 -2.92
C GLU A 37 1.53 1.75 -1.45
N LYS A 38 2.11 0.93 -0.57
CA LYS A 38 2.29 1.28 0.83
C LYS A 38 3.17 2.52 0.99
N GLU A 39 4.29 2.59 0.30
CA GLU A 39 5.16 3.76 0.34
C GLU A 39 4.47 4.99 -0.24
N LYS A 40 3.71 4.81 -1.32
CA LYS A 40 2.95 5.90 -1.93
C LYS A 40 1.92 6.50 -0.96
N ILE A 41 1.09 5.66 -0.35
CA ILE A 41 0.10 6.18 0.62
C ILE A 41 0.76 6.71 1.89
N SER A 42 1.89 6.14 2.30
CA SER A 42 2.64 6.64 3.45
C SER A 42 3.22 8.04 3.19
N ASN A 43 3.75 8.26 2.00
CA ASN A 43 4.26 9.57 1.62
C ASN A 43 3.14 10.61 1.55
N VAL A 44 1.99 10.25 1.00
CA VAL A 44 0.83 11.13 0.95
C VAL A 44 0.30 11.43 2.35
N ASN A 45 0.26 10.41 3.21
CA ASN A 45 -0.15 10.56 4.61
C ASN A 45 0.78 11.53 5.35
N TYR A 46 2.10 11.31 5.24
CA TYR A 46 3.09 12.21 5.85
C TYR A 46 2.93 13.65 5.34
N MET A 47 2.75 13.82 4.05
CA MET A 47 2.55 15.14 3.44
C MET A 47 1.29 15.82 3.98
N ALA A 48 0.20 15.09 4.10
CA ALA A 48 -1.05 15.62 4.63
C ALA A 48 -0.92 16.01 6.10
N VAL A 49 -0.28 15.17 6.93
CA VAL A 49 -0.02 15.48 8.33
C VAL A 49 0.86 16.71 8.46
N SER A 50 1.94 16.80 7.69
CA SER A 50 2.85 17.93 7.71
C SER A 50 2.14 19.23 7.31
N TYR A 51 1.35 19.20 6.25
CA TYR A 51 0.55 20.34 5.82
C TYR A 51 -0.46 20.76 6.90
N GLY A 52 -1.13 19.78 7.50
CA GLY A 52 -2.08 20.04 8.56
C GLY A 52 -1.44 20.69 9.78
N LEU A 53 -0.25 20.26 10.18
CA LEU A 53 0.48 20.86 11.31
C LEU A 53 0.95 22.27 10.98
N ASP A 54 1.36 22.54 9.75
CA ASP A 54 1.75 23.89 9.32
C ASP A 54 0.57 24.86 9.33
N ASN A 55 -0.65 24.37 9.23
CA ASN A 55 -1.88 25.15 9.16
C ASN A 55 -2.88 24.75 10.26
N ILE A 56 -2.39 24.30 11.41
CA ILE A 56 -3.22 23.69 12.46
C ILE A 56 -4.37 24.59 12.93
N ASP A 57 -4.19 25.90 12.89
CA ASP A 57 -5.21 26.87 13.31
C ASP A 57 -6.31 27.07 12.26
N LYS A 58 -6.07 26.68 11.02
CA LYS A 58 -6.97 26.92 9.88
C LYS A 58 -7.45 25.65 9.20
N VAL A 59 -6.73 24.53 9.36
CA VAL A 59 -7.02 23.30 8.65
C VAL A 59 -8.25 22.62 9.23
N GLU A 60 -9.08 22.10 8.32
CA GLU A 60 -10.21 21.23 8.67
C GLU A 60 -9.90 19.80 8.22
N GLU A 61 -10.59 18.84 8.81
CA GLU A 61 -10.43 17.43 8.44
C GLU A 61 -10.68 17.19 6.95
N GLN A 62 -11.68 17.89 6.40
CA GLN A 62 -12.01 17.77 4.97
C GLN A 62 -10.88 18.25 4.08
N ASP A 63 -10.13 19.27 4.47
CA ASP A 63 -8.98 19.77 3.70
C ASP A 63 -7.91 18.68 3.55
N LEU A 64 -7.65 17.93 4.61
CA LEU A 64 -6.68 16.84 4.61
C LEU A 64 -7.18 15.65 3.79
N ILE A 65 -8.46 15.33 3.90
CA ILE A 65 -9.08 14.29 3.09
C ILE A 65 -8.95 14.63 1.60
N ASP A 66 -9.21 15.87 1.22
CA ASP A 66 -9.10 16.33 -0.16
C ASP A 66 -7.68 16.20 -0.70
N ILE A 67 -6.67 16.53 0.11
CA ILE A 67 -5.25 16.34 -0.25
C ILE A 67 -4.95 14.88 -0.50
N ILE A 68 -5.41 13.99 0.37
CA ILE A 68 -5.18 12.55 0.25
C ILE A 68 -5.86 12.00 -0.99
N VAL A 69 -7.13 12.29 -1.20
CA VAL A 69 -7.91 11.81 -2.35
C VAL A 69 -7.33 12.32 -3.67
N LYS A 70 -6.83 13.55 -3.68
CA LYS A 70 -6.24 14.16 -4.88
C LYS A 70 -4.93 13.50 -5.29
N ASN A 71 -4.19 12.92 -4.36
CA ASN A 71 -2.86 12.35 -4.58
C ASN A 71 -2.85 10.82 -4.54
N THR A 72 -3.98 10.18 -4.34
CA THR A 72 -4.11 8.72 -4.29
C THR A 72 -5.36 8.25 -5.03
N ASP A 73 -5.35 6.99 -5.44
CA ASP A 73 -6.46 6.37 -6.15
C ASP A 73 -6.99 5.16 -5.38
N ASN A 74 -8.30 4.95 -5.47
CA ASN A 74 -8.97 3.72 -5.01
C ASN A 74 -8.69 3.37 -3.55
N LEU A 75 -8.80 4.35 -2.67
CA LEU A 75 -8.69 4.11 -1.22
C LEU A 75 -9.97 3.50 -0.68
N ASP A 76 -9.84 2.52 0.20
CA ASP A 76 -10.98 1.87 0.84
C ASP A 76 -11.46 2.64 2.05
N ASN A 77 -10.55 3.19 2.83
CA ASN A 77 -10.90 3.91 4.04
C ASN A 77 -9.88 5.00 4.35
N ILE A 78 -10.39 6.16 4.74
CA ILE A 78 -9.59 7.29 5.22
C ILE A 78 -10.18 7.75 6.53
N SER A 79 -9.36 7.85 7.56
CA SER A 79 -9.75 8.41 8.84
C SER A 79 -8.81 9.56 9.17
N VAL A 80 -9.38 10.74 9.35
CA VAL A 80 -8.65 11.95 9.71
C VAL A 80 -9.24 12.51 10.98
N ASN A 81 -8.39 12.73 11.98
CA ASN A 81 -8.79 13.36 13.23
C ASN A 81 -7.88 14.54 13.50
N VAL A 82 -8.45 15.73 13.62
CA VAL A 82 -7.73 16.95 13.93
C VAL A 82 -8.18 17.45 15.30
N GLU A 83 -7.26 17.45 16.24
CA GLU A 83 -7.45 18.02 17.55
C GLU A 83 -6.55 19.26 17.70
N ASN A 84 -6.59 19.92 18.86
CA ASN A 84 -5.95 21.22 19.07
C ASN A 84 -4.54 21.34 18.49
N ASP A 85 -3.64 20.40 18.83
CA ASP A 85 -2.26 20.41 18.37
C ASP A 85 -1.85 19.07 17.77
N THR A 86 -2.80 18.16 17.52
CA THR A 86 -2.55 16.81 17.10
C THR A 86 -3.36 16.47 15.87
N ILE A 87 -2.73 15.78 14.92
CA ILE A 87 -3.37 15.27 13.72
C ILE A 87 -3.06 13.78 13.60
N ASP A 88 -4.12 12.97 13.51
CA ASP A 88 -4.02 11.54 13.28
C ASP A 88 -4.65 11.22 11.93
N ILE A 89 -3.89 10.58 11.05
CA ILE A 89 -4.40 10.16 9.75
C ILE A 89 -4.11 8.66 9.55
N LYS A 90 -5.16 7.94 9.21
CA LYS A 90 -5.11 6.52 8.90
C LYS A 90 -5.70 6.28 7.51
N ILE A 91 -4.95 5.60 6.67
CA ILE A 91 -5.35 5.27 5.30
C ILE A 91 -5.25 3.77 5.09
N ASP A 92 -6.31 3.17 4.59
CA ASP A 92 -6.37 1.75 4.25
C ASP A 92 -6.63 1.59 2.75
N LYS A 93 -5.91 0.67 2.12
CA LYS A 93 -6.08 0.32 0.72
C LYS A 93 -5.90 -1.18 0.52
N ASP A 94 -6.87 -1.82 -0.11
CA ASP A 94 -6.78 -3.22 -0.49
C ASP A 94 -6.26 -3.33 -1.92
N ILE A 95 -5.26 -4.20 -2.10
CA ILE A 95 -4.65 -4.45 -3.40
C ILE A 95 -4.92 -5.88 -3.80
N LYS A 96 -5.58 -6.07 -4.94
CA LYS A 96 -5.88 -7.40 -5.44
C LYS A 96 -4.67 -8.04 -6.10
N GLY A 97 -3.86 -7.28 -6.83
CA GLY A 97 -2.75 -7.80 -7.61
C GLY A 97 -3.21 -8.66 -8.78
N ILE A 98 -2.29 -9.38 -9.38
CA ILE A 98 -2.58 -10.29 -10.51
C ILE A 98 -3.33 -11.52 -10.02
N ILE A 99 -2.82 -12.16 -8.98
CA ILE A 99 -3.42 -13.39 -8.42
C ILE A 99 -4.76 -13.09 -7.78
N GLY A 100 -4.81 -12.08 -6.91
CA GLY A 100 -6.06 -11.69 -6.25
C GLY A 100 -7.12 -11.19 -7.21
N GLY A 101 -6.72 -10.47 -8.27
CA GLY A 101 -7.63 -10.01 -9.32
C GLY A 101 -8.24 -11.16 -10.11
N THR A 102 -7.48 -12.20 -10.38
CA THR A 102 -7.95 -13.39 -11.09
C THR A 102 -9.03 -14.14 -10.30
N PHE A 103 -8.85 -14.26 -8.98
CA PHE A 103 -9.78 -14.95 -8.09
C PHE A 103 -10.79 -14.00 -7.41
N ASN A 104 -10.73 -12.71 -7.74
CA ASN A 104 -11.55 -11.66 -7.13
C ASN A 104 -11.46 -11.64 -5.60
N VAL A 105 -10.24 -11.80 -5.09
CA VAL A 105 -9.92 -11.78 -3.66
C VAL A 105 -8.87 -10.71 -3.39
N SER A 106 -9.02 -9.99 -2.30
CA SER A 106 -8.00 -9.03 -1.85
C SER A 106 -6.94 -9.79 -1.06
N LEU A 107 -5.72 -9.90 -1.60
CA LEU A 107 -4.62 -10.63 -0.98
C LEU A 107 -3.71 -9.74 -0.12
N ILE A 108 -3.65 -8.44 -0.44
CA ILE A 108 -2.73 -7.51 0.21
C ILE A 108 -3.54 -6.33 0.72
N GLU A 109 -3.48 -6.12 2.03
CA GLU A 109 -4.03 -4.94 2.67
C GLU A 109 -2.88 -4.01 3.05
N VAL A 110 -2.96 -2.77 2.58
CA VAL A 110 -1.94 -1.76 2.84
C VAL A 110 -2.52 -0.71 3.78
N ARG A 111 -1.82 -0.47 4.88
CA ARG A 111 -2.21 0.53 5.87
C ARG A 111 -1.10 1.53 6.09
N SER A 112 -1.49 2.77 6.30
CA SER A 112 -0.58 3.84 6.72
C SER A 112 -1.25 4.63 7.84
N GLU A 113 -0.53 4.79 8.93
CA GLU A 113 -1.01 5.57 10.08
C GLU A 113 0.12 6.47 10.55
N TYR A 114 -0.16 7.76 10.59
CA TYR A 114 0.77 8.78 11.09
C TYR A 114 0.08 9.65 12.12
N THR A 115 0.82 9.99 13.15
CA THR A 115 0.41 10.96 14.16
C THR A 115 1.38 12.12 14.14
N GLY A 116 0.86 13.33 13.99
CA GLY A 116 1.63 14.55 14.07
C GLY A 116 1.21 15.38 15.26
N LYS A 117 2.17 15.98 15.94
CA LYS A 117 1.92 16.84 17.09
C LYS A 117 2.85 18.05 17.06
N ILE A 118 2.33 19.19 17.48
CA ILE A 118 3.14 20.38 17.70
C ILE A 118 3.46 20.46 19.18
N THR A 119 4.75 20.46 19.52
CA THR A 119 5.25 20.59 20.88
C THR A 119 6.27 21.74 20.91
N ASP A 120 6.00 22.78 21.70
CA ASP A 120 6.87 23.95 21.84
C ASP A 120 7.21 24.62 20.48
N GLY A 121 6.22 24.69 19.57
CA GLY A 121 6.40 25.26 18.24
C GLY A 121 7.08 24.36 17.24
N ASN A 122 7.47 23.16 17.62
CA ASN A 122 8.12 22.18 16.75
C ASN A 122 7.17 21.08 16.30
N LYS A 123 7.24 20.73 15.01
CA LYS A 123 6.48 19.61 14.46
C LYS A 123 7.16 18.30 14.81
N ASN A 124 6.39 17.36 15.31
CA ASN A 124 6.83 15.99 15.53
C ASN A 124 5.85 15.05 14.84
N ILE A 125 6.32 14.34 13.83
CA ILE A 125 5.51 13.40 13.06
C ILE A 125 6.05 12.00 13.28
N GLU A 126 5.20 11.11 13.76
CA GLU A 126 5.54 9.74 14.09
C GLU A 126 4.75 8.77 13.22
N ARG A 127 5.45 7.81 12.64
CA ARG A 127 4.83 6.72 11.89
C ARG A 127 4.41 5.63 12.85
N ILE A 128 3.11 5.31 12.86
CA ILE A 128 2.54 4.25 13.68
C ILE A 128 2.53 2.93 12.91
N LYS A 129 2.15 2.97 11.62
CA LYS A 129 2.11 1.77 10.75
C LYS A 129 2.57 2.03 9.33
#